data_8ccb5d0988645eca486843ef33d625fa
#
_entry.id   8ccb5d0988645eca486843ef33d625fa
#
_cell.length_a   1.000
_cell.length_b   1.000
_cell.length_c   1.000
_cell.angle_alpha   90.00
_cell.angle_beta   90.00
_cell.angle_gamma   90.00
#
_symmetry.space_group_name_H-M   'P 1'
#
loop_
_entity.id
_entity.type
_entity.pdbx_description
1 polymer ?
#
loop_
_entity_poly.entity_id
_entity_poly.type
_entity_poly.pdbx_seq_one_letter_code
_entity_poly.pdbx_strand_id
1 'polypeptide(L)'
;MAQGGRKVLYISGEESSGQLAMRGRRLGLMPEGLYLLCEYDLPSSLKAAEKYDFVVVDSVQAFRADAENGWAGSPNQVRGVASMTVEMAKNFRVPTVMVGHITKQGQIAGPKLLEHMVDVVLLFSGEQNSPNRLLRAEKNRFGSTDELGIFEMSEKGLFPVLDPSRLYWDGTDLGSSGVAIAMVLEGSRSLAAEIQALACNSPFPYPRRTSRGLETNRLQLLLAVLEKRCGIFSRNSDVYLNITGGLTLRDPAADLAVCVSLASTLKDIPLPADVCFIGEVGLAGEVRPAGRTMMRLKEASRLGFKKAVISKRSPKDDYPMETVRVSSLNDVLGLFLKG
;
A
#
# COMPACT_ATOMS: atom_id res chain seq x y z
N MET A 1 1.41 13.92 -21.15
CA MET A 1 2.37 14.18 -22.24
C MET A 1 1.67 14.56 -23.54
N ALA A 2 0.85 13.71 -24.14
CA ALA A 2 0.16 14.04 -25.40
C ALA A 2 -0.72 15.29 -25.29
N GLN A 3 -1.45 15.49 -24.20
CA GLN A 3 -2.20 16.75 -23.94
C GLN A 3 -1.30 17.99 -23.85
N GLY A 4 -0.02 17.82 -23.55
CA GLY A 4 0.99 18.89 -23.52
C GLY A 4 1.74 19.06 -24.84
N GLY A 5 1.18 18.56 -25.97
CA GLY A 5 1.73 18.75 -27.31
C GLY A 5 2.90 17.81 -27.70
N ARG A 6 3.19 16.79 -26.86
CA ARG A 6 4.19 15.76 -27.18
C ARG A 6 3.57 14.65 -28.02
N LYS A 7 4.34 14.08 -28.95
CA LYS A 7 3.94 12.91 -29.73
C LYS A 7 4.16 11.64 -28.92
N VAL A 8 3.08 10.94 -28.57
CA VAL A 8 3.13 9.69 -27.81
C VAL A 8 2.67 8.54 -28.68
N LEU A 9 3.49 7.50 -28.79
CA LEU A 9 3.13 6.25 -29.44
C LEU A 9 2.70 5.23 -28.37
N TYR A 10 1.49 4.72 -28.51
CA TYR A 10 0.96 3.63 -27.71
C TYR A 10 0.87 2.36 -28.57
N ILE A 11 1.71 1.38 -28.26
CA ILE A 11 1.77 0.09 -28.95
C ILE A 11 1.01 -0.92 -28.12
N SER A 12 -0.11 -1.44 -28.66
CA SER A 12 -0.94 -2.44 -28.01
C SER A 12 -0.84 -3.80 -28.69
N GLY A 13 -0.52 -4.82 -27.92
CA GLY A 13 -0.58 -6.21 -28.35
C GLY A 13 -1.84 -6.96 -27.88
N GLU A 14 -2.68 -6.34 -27.05
CA GLU A 14 -3.88 -7.00 -26.47
C GLU A 14 -5.18 -6.44 -27.02
N GLU A 15 -5.25 -5.15 -27.24
CA GLU A 15 -6.50 -4.46 -27.62
C GLU A 15 -6.43 -3.91 -29.03
N SER A 16 -7.55 -4.01 -29.73
CA SER A 16 -7.71 -3.39 -31.04
C SER A 16 -7.83 -1.86 -30.96
N SER A 17 -7.51 -1.17 -32.03
CA SER A 17 -7.65 0.30 -32.13
C SER A 17 -9.06 0.79 -31.81
N GLY A 18 -10.10 0.01 -32.17
CA GLY A 18 -11.50 0.34 -31.84
C GLY A 18 -11.78 0.27 -30.33
N GLN A 19 -11.26 -0.73 -29.63
CA GLN A 19 -11.42 -0.88 -28.18
C GLN A 19 -10.67 0.26 -27.44
N LEU A 20 -9.43 0.56 -27.83
CA LEU A 20 -8.67 1.68 -27.28
C LEU A 20 -9.35 3.03 -27.54
N ALA A 21 -9.90 3.24 -28.74
CA ALA A 21 -10.64 4.46 -29.05
C ALA A 21 -11.90 4.62 -28.21
N MET A 22 -12.69 3.54 -28.00
CA MET A 22 -13.85 3.57 -27.09
C MET A 22 -13.44 3.91 -25.66
N ARG A 23 -12.37 3.27 -25.15
CA ARG A 23 -11.84 3.55 -23.82
C ARG A 23 -11.35 5.00 -23.70
N GLY A 24 -10.60 5.48 -24.69
CA GLY A 24 -10.10 6.85 -24.72
C GLY A 24 -11.21 7.88 -24.72
N ARG A 25 -12.31 7.66 -25.50
CA ARG A 25 -13.51 8.53 -25.50
C ARG A 25 -14.20 8.54 -24.14
N ARG A 26 -14.39 7.36 -23.52
CA ARG A 26 -15.02 7.26 -22.18
C ARG A 26 -14.23 8.02 -21.13
N LEU A 27 -12.91 7.99 -21.21
CA LEU A 27 -12.00 8.66 -20.27
C LEU A 27 -11.74 10.14 -20.63
N GLY A 28 -12.23 10.63 -21.78
CA GLY A 28 -11.91 11.97 -22.28
C GLY A 28 -10.44 12.13 -22.68
N LEU A 29 -9.75 11.04 -23.01
CA LEU A 29 -8.31 10.98 -23.28
C LEU A 29 -8.01 10.62 -24.74
N MET A 30 -8.37 11.52 -25.67
CA MET A 30 -8.07 11.39 -27.11
C MET A 30 -7.37 12.66 -27.62
N PRO A 31 -6.20 13.02 -27.08
CA PRO A 31 -5.43 14.18 -27.54
C PRO A 31 -4.82 13.92 -28.93
N GLU A 32 -4.69 14.96 -29.74
CA GLU A 32 -4.11 14.87 -31.11
C GLU A 32 -2.69 14.28 -31.13
N GLY A 33 -1.93 14.45 -30.04
CA GLY A 33 -0.58 13.89 -29.91
C GLY A 33 -0.50 12.41 -29.55
N LEU A 34 -1.63 11.69 -29.42
CA LEU A 34 -1.67 10.26 -29.10
C LEU A 34 -1.85 9.43 -30.38
N TYR A 35 -0.89 8.59 -30.69
CA TYR A 35 -0.89 7.69 -31.84
C TYR A 35 -1.03 6.25 -31.33
N LEU A 36 -1.94 5.49 -31.91
CA LEU A 36 -2.23 4.10 -31.53
C LEU A 36 -1.69 3.17 -32.62
N LEU A 37 -0.90 2.19 -32.23
CA LEU A 37 -0.41 1.13 -33.09
C LEU A 37 -0.80 -0.21 -32.48
N CYS A 38 -1.70 -0.94 -33.16
CA CYS A 38 -2.25 -2.21 -32.72
C CYS A 38 -1.75 -3.31 -33.66
N GLU A 39 -0.55 -3.76 -33.44
CA GLU A 39 0.13 -4.78 -34.25
C GLU A 39 0.86 -5.79 -33.36
N TYR A 40 0.97 -7.02 -33.83
CA TYR A 40 1.68 -8.09 -33.12
C TYR A 40 3.18 -8.15 -33.43
N ASP A 41 3.60 -7.49 -34.54
CA ASP A 41 5.02 -7.36 -34.92
C ASP A 41 5.68 -6.21 -34.15
N LEU A 42 6.25 -6.57 -33.01
CA LEU A 42 6.96 -5.59 -32.17
C LEU A 42 8.21 -4.99 -32.84
N PRO A 43 9.08 -5.75 -33.55
CA PRO A 43 10.25 -5.19 -34.22
C PRO A 43 9.92 -4.03 -35.16
N SER A 44 8.89 -4.20 -36.00
CA SER A 44 8.46 -3.11 -36.92
C SER A 44 7.84 -1.94 -36.16
N SER A 45 7.08 -2.22 -35.13
CA SER A 45 6.45 -1.20 -34.26
C SER A 45 7.51 -0.35 -33.55
N LEU A 46 8.58 -0.97 -33.04
CA LEU A 46 9.67 -0.28 -32.34
C LEU A 46 10.50 0.62 -33.28
N LYS A 47 10.65 0.27 -34.56
CA LYS A 47 11.30 1.14 -35.55
C LYS A 47 10.56 2.47 -35.75
N ALA A 48 9.24 2.46 -35.65
CA ALA A 48 8.43 3.66 -35.75
C ALA A 48 8.67 4.64 -34.58
N ALA A 49 9.16 4.15 -33.45
CA ALA A 49 9.34 4.91 -32.22
C ALA A 49 10.27 6.14 -32.35
N GLU A 50 11.22 6.14 -33.28
CA GLU A 50 12.14 7.24 -33.52
C GLU A 50 11.46 8.61 -33.75
N LYS A 51 10.22 8.59 -34.26
CA LYS A 51 9.44 9.79 -34.59
C LYS A 51 8.63 10.37 -33.43
N TYR A 52 8.72 9.75 -32.26
CA TYR A 52 7.89 10.08 -31.11
C TYR A 52 8.72 10.54 -29.91
N ASP A 53 8.11 11.36 -29.06
CA ASP A 53 8.73 11.87 -27.82
C ASP A 53 8.62 10.91 -26.65
N PHE A 54 7.70 9.93 -26.74
CA PHE A 54 7.42 8.98 -25.69
C PHE A 54 6.74 7.72 -26.25
N VAL A 55 7.07 6.55 -25.70
CA VAL A 55 6.50 5.26 -26.13
C VAL A 55 5.89 4.51 -24.95
N VAL A 56 4.75 3.88 -25.18
CA VAL A 56 4.12 2.91 -24.27
C VAL A 56 3.98 1.58 -24.97
N VAL A 57 4.42 0.49 -24.36
CA VAL A 57 4.25 -0.89 -24.83
C VAL A 57 3.32 -1.63 -23.87
N ASP A 58 2.11 -2.00 -24.33
CA ASP A 58 1.06 -2.61 -23.52
C ASP A 58 0.50 -3.89 -24.19
N SER A 59 0.74 -5.08 -23.62
CA SER A 59 1.66 -5.41 -22.56
C SER A 59 2.87 -6.20 -23.12
N VAL A 60 3.96 -6.27 -22.34
CA VAL A 60 5.14 -7.04 -22.76
C VAL A 60 4.85 -8.53 -22.93
N GLN A 61 3.77 -9.04 -22.32
CA GLN A 61 3.33 -10.43 -22.45
C GLN A 61 2.61 -10.73 -23.76
N ALA A 62 2.08 -9.74 -24.44
CA ALA A 62 1.29 -9.90 -25.66
C ALA A 62 2.16 -10.08 -26.92
N PHE A 63 3.41 -9.66 -26.86
CA PHE A 63 4.32 -9.68 -28.00
C PHE A 63 5.23 -10.90 -28.02
N ARG A 64 5.85 -11.12 -29.19
CA ARG A 64 6.87 -12.16 -29.40
C ARG A 64 8.18 -11.51 -29.83
N ALA A 65 9.27 -12.07 -29.31
CA ALA A 65 10.63 -11.79 -29.80
C ALA A 65 11.08 -12.94 -30.69
N ASP A 66 11.31 -12.69 -31.96
CA ASP A 66 11.59 -13.73 -32.97
C ASP A 66 12.84 -14.56 -32.67
N ALA A 67 13.81 -14.00 -31.94
CA ALA A 67 15.04 -14.68 -31.56
C ALA A 67 14.87 -15.65 -30.39
N GLU A 68 13.72 -15.68 -29.72
CA GLU A 68 13.49 -16.44 -28.49
C GLU A 68 12.47 -17.55 -28.70
N ASN A 69 12.79 -18.75 -28.20
CA ASN A 69 11.85 -19.87 -28.21
C ASN A 69 10.78 -19.71 -27.13
N GLY A 70 9.54 -20.10 -27.45
CA GLY A 70 8.42 -20.13 -26.52
C GLY A 70 7.17 -19.40 -27.01
N TRP A 71 6.11 -19.52 -26.23
CA TRP A 71 4.84 -18.84 -26.50
C TRP A 71 4.89 -17.41 -25.98
N ALA A 72 4.11 -16.50 -26.56
CA ALA A 72 3.93 -15.15 -26.05
C ALA A 72 3.60 -15.19 -24.54
N GLY A 73 4.19 -14.33 -23.75
CA GLY A 73 4.05 -14.30 -22.29
C GLY A 73 4.93 -15.32 -21.53
N SER A 74 5.65 -16.24 -22.20
CA SER A 74 6.66 -17.07 -21.53
C SER A 74 7.84 -16.23 -21.03
N PRO A 75 8.58 -16.65 -19.98
CA PRO A 75 9.68 -15.87 -19.41
C PRO A 75 10.73 -15.43 -20.41
N ASN A 76 11.12 -16.31 -21.34
CA ASN A 76 12.10 -16.00 -22.37
C ASN A 76 11.57 -14.96 -23.36
N GLN A 77 10.31 -15.11 -23.79
CA GLN A 77 9.67 -14.16 -24.68
C GLN A 77 9.55 -12.77 -24.05
N VAL A 78 9.09 -12.70 -22.80
CA VAL A 78 8.98 -11.44 -22.04
C VAL A 78 10.34 -10.77 -21.89
N ARG A 79 11.40 -11.55 -21.65
CA ARG A 79 12.78 -11.03 -21.59
C ARG A 79 13.25 -10.50 -22.94
N GLY A 80 12.98 -11.24 -24.02
CA GLY A 80 13.34 -10.83 -25.39
C GLY A 80 12.65 -9.53 -25.79
N VAL A 81 11.32 -9.43 -25.57
CA VAL A 81 10.52 -8.23 -25.81
C VAL A 81 11.06 -7.03 -25.02
N ALA A 82 11.36 -7.23 -23.74
CA ALA A 82 11.91 -6.17 -22.91
C ALA A 82 13.30 -5.73 -23.38
N SER A 83 14.16 -6.68 -23.77
CA SER A 83 15.50 -6.37 -24.30
C SER A 83 15.43 -5.50 -25.55
N MET A 84 14.58 -5.87 -26.51
CA MET A 84 14.35 -5.11 -27.74
C MET A 84 13.82 -3.70 -27.45
N THR A 85 12.87 -3.60 -26.51
CA THR A 85 12.29 -2.30 -26.10
C THR A 85 13.32 -1.39 -25.43
N VAL A 86 14.16 -1.94 -24.54
CA VAL A 86 15.25 -1.20 -23.89
C VAL A 86 16.31 -0.76 -24.89
N GLU A 87 16.67 -1.61 -25.84
CA GLU A 87 17.62 -1.27 -26.90
C GLU A 87 17.09 -0.13 -27.79
N MET A 88 15.84 -0.21 -28.23
CA MET A 88 15.16 0.87 -28.96
C MET A 88 15.17 2.18 -28.16
N ALA A 89 14.76 2.14 -26.89
CA ALA A 89 14.68 3.31 -26.04
C ALA A 89 16.05 4.02 -25.89
N LYS A 90 17.14 3.23 -25.81
CA LYS A 90 18.51 3.74 -25.73
C LYS A 90 19.00 4.31 -27.08
N ASN A 91 18.77 3.58 -28.16
CA ASN A 91 19.22 3.96 -29.49
C ASN A 91 18.57 5.27 -29.97
N PHE A 92 17.27 5.40 -29.78
CA PHE A 92 16.49 6.58 -30.17
C PHE A 92 16.40 7.64 -29.08
N ARG A 93 16.88 7.35 -27.85
CA ARG A 93 16.78 8.23 -26.66
C ARG A 93 15.36 8.65 -26.36
N VAL A 94 14.41 7.71 -26.53
CA VAL A 94 12.99 7.94 -26.31
C VAL A 94 12.58 7.31 -24.96
N PRO A 95 12.07 8.10 -24.00
CA PRO A 95 11.51 7.57 -22.77
C PRO A 95 10.40 6.57 -23.06
N THR A 96 10.47 5.39 -22.44
CA THR A 96 9.56 4.29 -22.74
C THR A 96 8.99 3.69 -21.46
N VAL A 97 7.70 3.43 -21.44
CA VAL A 97 6.99 2.68 -20.39
C VAL A 97 6.59 1.32 -20.96
N MET A 98 6.97 0.26 -20.25
CA MET A 98 6.49 -1.08 -20.50
C MET A 98 5.44 -1.46 -19.46
N VAL A 99 4.28 -1.89 -19.90
CA VAL A 99 3.23 -2.43 -19.04
C VAL A 99 3.39 -3.94 -18.92
N GLY A 100 3.32 -4.46 -17.71
CA GLY A 100 3.37 -5.90 -17.45
C GLY A 100 2.35 -6.30 -16.40
N HIS A 101 1.79 -7.51 -16.54
CA HIS A 101 0.80 -8.07 -15.62
C HIS A 101 1.43 -9.01 -14.61
N ILE A 102 0.99 -8.89 -13.36
CA ILE A 102 1.36 -9.76 -12.24
C ILE A 102 0.32 -10.87 -12.09
N THR A 103 0.72 -12.13 -11.99
CA THR A 103 -0.22 -13.24 -11.71
C THR A 103 -0.59 -13.31 -10.24
N LYS A 104 -1.80 -13.84 -9.93
CA LYS A 104 -2.37 -13.95 -8.57
C LYS A 104 -1.51 -14.73 -7.56
N GLN A 105 -0.55 -15.50 -7.99
CA GLN A 105 0.30 -16.34 -7.12
C GLN A 105 1.60 -15.68 -6.68
N GLY A 106 1.84 -14.39 -7.03
CA GLY A 106 3.07 -13.69 -6.65
C GLY A 106 4.37 -14.33 -7.19
N GLN A 107 4.27 -15.46 -7.86
CA GLN A 107 5.37 -16.10 -8.56
C GLN A 107 5.28 -15.68 -10.03
N ILE A 108 6.12 -14.76 -10.42
CA ILE A 108 6.09 -14.27 -11.77
C ILE A 108 7.38 -14.56 -12.46
N ALA A 109 7.19 -15.16 -13.58
CA ALA A 109 8.16 -15.19 -14.64
C ALA A 109 8.33 -13.83 -15.38
N GLY A 110 7.81 -12.74 -14.84
CA GLY A 110 7.86 -11.44 -15.54
C GLY A 110 8.53 -10.30 -14.77
N PRO A 111 7.96 -9.73 -13.70
CA PRO A 111 8.46 -8.47 -13.13
C PRO A 111 9.86 -8.56 -12.55
N LYS A 112 10.20 -9.57 -11.73
CA LYS A 112 11.56 -9.71 -11.18
C LYS A 112 12.62 -9.87 -12.27
N LEU A 113 12.26 -10.50 -13.39
CA LEU A 113 13.16 -10.64 -14.53
C LEU A 113 13.45 -9.29 -15.20
N LEU A 114 12.45 -8.39 -15.23
CA LEU A 114 12.54 -7.09 -15.86
C LEU A 114 13.15 -6.00 -14.96
N GLU A 115 13.11 -6.17 -13.64
CA GLU A 115 13.62 -5.20 -12.67
C GLU A 115 15.08 -4.78 -12.93
N HIS A 116 15.92 -5.73 -13.38
CA HIS A 116 17.33 -5.46 -13.66
C HIS A 116 17.54 -4.70 -14.97
N MET A 117 16.58 -4.77 -15.89
CA MET A 117 16.69 -4.22 -17.24
C MET A 117 16.23 -2.77 -17.34
N VAL A 118 15.42 -2.29 -16.40
CA VAL A 118 14.79 -0.97 -16.40
C VAL A 118 15.33 -0.07 -15.30
N ASP A 119 15.15 1.23 -15.45
CA ASP A 119 15.62 2.23 -14.47
C ASP A 119 14.61 2.45 -13.34
N VAL A 120 13.32 2.32 -13.65
CA VAL A 120 12.22 2.51 -12.70
C VAL A 120 11.25 1.33 -12.79
N VAL A 121 10.80 0.81 -11.66
CA VAL A 121 9.72 -0.17 -11.54
C VAL A 121 8.63 0.41 -10.68
N LEU A 122 7.44 0.54 -11.25
CA LEU A 122 6.25 1.00 -10.57
C LEU A 122 5.28 -0.17 -10.41
N LEU A 123 4.88 -0.45 -9.17
CA LEU A 123 3.86 -1.44 -8.85
C LEU A 123 2.51 -0.74 -8.68
N PHE A 124 1.53 -1.16 -9.47
CA PHE A 124 0.15 -0.71 -9.37
C PHE A 124 -0.68 -1.83 -8.74
N SER A 125 -1.20 -1.59 -7.55
CA SER A 125 -1.92 -2.60 -6.76
C SER A 125 -3.26 -2.08 -6.27
N GLY A 126 -4.17 -3.01 -5.93
CA GLY A 126 -5.45 -2.69 -5.32
C GLY A 126 -6.18 -3.96 -4.90
N GLU A 127 -7.01 -3.88 -3.90
CA GLU A 127 -7.87 -4.98 -3.48
C GLU A 127 -9.10 -5.10 -4.40
N GLN A 128 -9.59 -6.33 -4.60
CA GLN A 128 -10.73 -6.60 -5.50
C GLN A 128 -12.00 -5.83 -5.13
N ASN A 129 -12.22 -5.56 -3.84
CA ASN A 129 -13.41 -4.91 -3.32
C ASN A 129 -13.19 -3.45 -2.89
N SER A 130 -12.03 -2.87 -3.18
CA SER A 130 -11.73 -1.47 -2.88
C SER A 130 -11.67 -0.65 -4.17
N PRO A 131 -12.30 0.54 -4.23
CA PRO A 131 -12.13 1.46 -5.34
C PRO A 131 -10.70 2.03 -5.41
N ASN A 132 -9.92 1.87 -4.33
CA ASN A 132 -8.60 2.48 -4.22
C ASN A 132 -7.53 1.66 -4.94
N ARG A 133 -6.59 2.37 -5.54
CA ARG A 133 -5.40 1.84 -6.20
C ARG A 133 -4.16 2.54 -5.65
N LEU A 134 -3.14 1.75 -5.38
CA LEU A 134 -1.86 2.21 -4.85
C LEU A 134 -0.81 2.09 -5.95
N LEU A 135 -0.07 3.15 -6.19
CA LEU A 135 1.08 3.19 -7.09
C LEU A 135 2.34 3.38 -6.25
N ARG A 136 3.23 2.40 -6.26
CA ARG A 136 4.50 2.40 -5.51
C ARG A 136 5.68 2.27 -6.45
N ALA A 137 6.79 2.91 -6.11
CA ALA A 137 8.06 2.66 -6.75
C ALA A 137 8.77 1.49 -6.02
N GLU A 138 8.94 0.36 -6.72
CA GLU A 138 9.75 -0.77 -6.22
C GLU A 138 11.24 -0.56 -6.50
N LYS A 139 11.54 0.15 -7.59
CA LYS A 139 12.88 0.56 -8.00
C LYS A 139 12.83 1.93 -8.64
N ASN A 140 13.78 2.79 -8.29
CA ASN A 140 13.92 4.10 -8.89
C ASN A 140 15.41 4.53 -8.86
N ARG A 141 16.08 4.52 -10.02
CA ARG A 141 17.49 4.96 -10.12
C ARG A 141 17.66 6.48 -10.04
N PHE A 142 16.56 7.23 -10.19
CA PHE A 142 16.61 8.70 -10.27
C PHE A 142 16.11 9.38 -9.00
N GLY A 143 15.65 8.61 -8.00
CA GLY A 143 15.09 9.17 -6.78
C GLY A 143 14.69 8.13 -5.74
N SER A 144 13.92 8.57 -4.75
CA SER A 144 13.40 7.70 -3.68
C SER A 144 12.37 6.70 -4.22
N THR A 145 12.32 5.52 -3.60
CA THR A 145 11.25 4.53 -3.76
C THR A 145 10.15 4.68 -2.70
N ASP A 146 10.31 5.61 -1.77
CA ASP A 146 9.36 5.81 -0.68
C ASP A 146 8.03 6.46 -1.13
N GLU A 147 7.98 7.00 -2.36
CA GLU A 147 6.80 7.72 -2.85
C GLU A 147 5.62 6.77 -3.10
N LEU A 148 4.43 7.20 -2.60
CA LEU A 148 3.18 6.49 -2.74
C LEU A 148 2.13 7.38 -3.39
N GLY A 149 1.61 6.97 -4.54
CA GLY A 149 0.41 7.53 -5.16
C GLY A 149 -0.83 6.73 -4.74
N ILE A 150 -1.87 7.42 -4.29
CA ILE A 150 -3.16 6.79 -3.98
C ILE A 150 -4.20 7.37 -4.92
N PHE A 151 -4.93 6.49 -5.59
CA PHE A 151 -5.94 6.84 -6.58
C PHE A 151 -7.24 6.12 -6.27
N GLU A 152 -8.34 6.78 -6.55
CA GLU A 152 -9.67 6.19 -6.54
C GLU A 152 -10.10 5.88 -7.97
N MET A 153 -10.63 4.66 -8.19
CA MET A 153 -11.14 4.23 -9.48
C MET A 153 -12.62 4.59 -9.61
N SER A 154 -12.95 5.31 -10.67
CA SER A 154 -14.33 5.64 -11.03
C SER A 154 -14.61 5.24 -12.48
N GLU A 155 -15.87 5.42 -12.92
CA GLU A 155 -16.25 5.23 -14.33
C GLU A 155 -15.49 6.15 -15.29
N LYS A 156 -15.08 7.33 -14.81
CA LYS A 156 -14.32 8.34 -15.57
C LYS A 156 -12.81 8.16 -15.49
N GLY A 157 -12.32 7.10 -14.81
CA GLY A 157 -10.90 6.79 -14.69
C GLY A 157 -10.36 6.84 -13.25
N LEU A 158 -9.07 7.09 -13.14
CA LEU A 158 -8.34 7.16 -11.88
C LEU A 158 -8.18 8.63 -11.45
N PHE A 159 -8.58 8.93 -10.23
CA PHE A 159 -8.43 10.27 -9.64
C PHE A 159 -7.48 10.21 -8.45
N PRO A 160 -6.55 11.15 -8.31
CA PRO A 160 -5.67 11.19 -7.16
C PRO A 160 -6.45 11.50 -5.89
N VAL A 161 -6.20 10.73 -4.84
CA VAL A 161 -6.76 10.98 -3.51
C VAL A 161 -5.88 12.01 -2.81
N LEU A 162 -6.42 13.20 -2.58
CA LEU A 162 -5.68 14.32 -1.99
C LEU A 162 -5.46 14.15 -0.49
N ASP A 163 -6.40 13.53 0.21
CA ASP A 163 -6.34 13.23 1.65
C ASP A 163 -6.48 11.72 1.92
N PRO A 164 -5.40 10.95 1.79
CA PRO A 164 -5.43 9.50 1.94
C PRO A 164 -5.85 9.01 3.33
N SER A 165 -5.59 9.80 4.37
CA SER A 165 -5.93 9.40 5.74
C SER A 165 -7.43 9.23 5.93
N ARG A 166 -8.25 9.99 5.20
CA ARG A 166 -9.72 9.86 5.24
C ARG A 166 -10.24 8.56 4.65
N LEU A 167 -9.44 7.83 3.87
CA LEU A 167 -9.81 6.50 3.36
C LEU A 167 -9.78 5.43 4.43
N TYR A 168 -8.95 5.64 5.45
CA TYR A 168 -8.66 4.65 6.49
C TYR A 168 -9.16 5.08 7.87
N TRP A 169 -9.57 6.34 7.98
CA TRP A 169 -10.17 6.92 9.18
C TRP A 169 -11.01 8.15 8.79
N ASP A 170 -12.31 8.08 9.06
CA ASP A 170 -13.27 9.16 8.72
C ASP A 170 -13.72 9.97 9.94
N GLY A 171 -13.23 9.62 11.12
CA GLY A 171 -13.58 10.31 12.37
C GLY A 171 -14.91 9.83 12.97
N THR A 172 -15.56 8.80 12.39
CA THR A 172 -16.81 8.28 12.92
C THR A 172 -16.58 7.16 13.93
N ASP A 173 -17.49 7.06 14.86
CA ASP A 173 -17.72 5.97 15.84
C ASP A 173 -16.49 5.47 16.64
N LEU A 174 -15.81 6.39 17.33
CA LEU A 174 -14.78 6.03 18.30
C LEU A 174 -15.34 5.77 19.73
N GLY A 175 -16.67 5.72 19.90
CA GLY A 175 -17.33 5.50 21.21
C GLY A 175 -17.38 4.03 21.64
N SER A 176 -17.03 3.08 20.77
CA SER A 176 -17.08 1.65 21.05
C SER A 176 -15.75 1.13 21.61
N SER A 177 -15.82 0.10 22.50
CA SER A 177 -14.62 -0.62 22.92
C SER A 177 -13.98 -1.35 21.73
N GLY A 178 -12.65 -1.52 21.75
CA GLY A 178 -11.92 -2.23 20.71
C GLY A 178 -11.47 -1.39 19.52
N VAL A 179 -11.71 -0.08 19.51
CA VAL A 179 -11.26 0.81 18.42
C VAL A 179 -10.05 1.63 18.86
N ALA A 180 -9.00 1.63 18.06
CA ALA A 180 -7.79 2.43 18.29
C ALA A 180 -7.23 2.96 16.97
N ILE A 181 -6.59 4.14 17.00
CA ILE A 181 -5.95 4.72 15.84
C ILE A 181 -4.43 4.61 15.94
N ALA A 182 -3.84 4.02 14.89
CA ALA A 182 -2.39 4.02 14.66
C ALA A 182 -2.00 5.07 13.63
N MET A 183 -0.85 5.72 13.84
CA MET A 183 -0.20 6.48 12.77
C MET A 183 0.86 5.61 12.12
N VAL A 184 0.59 5.11 10.92
CA VAL A 184 1.45 4.17 10.19
C VAL A 184 2.12 4.83 9.00
N LEU A 185 3.23 4.24 8.52
CA LEU A 185 3.89 4.68 7.30
C LEU A 185 3.55 3.74 6.14
N GLU A 186 3.14 4.35 5.04
CA GLU A 186 3.06 3.72 3.73
C GLU A 186 3.94 4.51 2.76
N GLY A 187 5.11 3.95 2.45
CA GLY A 187 6.15 4.66 1.71
C GLY A 187 6.63 5.92 2.44
N SER A 188 6.54 7.07 1.78
CA SER A 188 6.90 8.38 2.34
C SER A 188 5.78 9.07 3.12
N ARG A 189 4.59 8.49 3.19
CA ARG A 189 3.42 9.13 3.81
C ARG A 189 3.08 8.51 5.17
N SER A 190 2.70 9.36 6.12
CA SER A 190 2.03 8.92 7.35
C SER A 190 0.53 8.92 7.12
N LEU A 191 -0.13 7.84 7.55
CA LEU A 191 -1.58 7.65 7.45
C LEU A 191 -2.15 7.30 8.81
N ALA A 192 -3.36 7.77 9.11
CA ALA A 192 -4.13 7.26 10.22
C ALA A 192 -4.78 5.93 9.82
N ALA A 193 -4.56 4.88 10.58
CA ALA A 193 -5.16 3.57 10.37
C ALA A 193 -6.06 3.23 11.56
N GLU A 194 -7.34 3.02 11.30
CA GLU A 194 -8.28 2.57 12.31
C GLU A 194 -8.17 1.05 12.47
N ILE A 195 -7.94 0.65 13.71
CA ILE A 195 -7.82 -0.74 14.14
C ILE A 195 -9.03 -1.08 14.97
N GLN A 196 -9.80 -2.06 14.50
CA GLN A 196 -10.98 -2.56 15.16
C GLN A 196 -10.73 -3.98 15.68
N ALA A 197 -10.81 -4.18 16.97
CA ALA A 197 -10.74 -5.48 17.61
C ALA A 197 -12.10 -5.85 18.25
N LEU A 198 -12.51 -7.10 18.09
CA LEU A 198 -13.71 -7.65 18.71
C LEU A 198 -13.33 -8.95 19.41
N ALA A 199 -13.69 -9.06 20.68
CA ALA A 199 -13.57 -10.29 21.44
C ALA A 199 -14.95 -10.74 21.95
N CYS A 200 -15.29 -12.00 21.73
CA CYS A 200 -16.52 -12.59 22.22
C CYS A 200 -16.25 -13.99 22.78
N ASN A 201 -17.08 -14.46 23.73
CA ASN A 201 -16.93 -15.78 24.30
C ASN A 201 -16.97 -16.86 23.21
N SER A 202 -15.97 -17.73 23.20
CA SER A 202 -15.90 -18.84 22.25
C SER A 202 -16.78 -20.01 22.73
N PRO A 203 -17.64 -20.53 21.86
CA PRO A 203 -18.37 -21.77 22.14
C PRO A 203 -17.51 -23.01 21.92
N PHE A 204 -16.28 -22.87 21.44
CA PHE A 204 -15.39 -23.97 21.06
C PHE A 204 -14.22 -24.12 22.04
N PRO A 205 -13.68 -25.34 22.21
CA PRO A 205 -12.49 -25.58 23.03
C PRO A 205 -11.24 -24.85 22.51
N TYR A 206 -11.21 -24.56 21.20
CA TYR A 206 -10.14 -23.83 20.54
C TYR A 206 -10.66 -22.52 19.97
N PRO A 207 -10.50 -21.41 20.68
CA PRO A 207 -10.96 -20.09 20.24
C PRO A 207 -10.29 -19.63 18.94
N ARG A 208 -11.07 -18.99 18.09
CA ARG A 208 -10.63 -18.51 16.78
C ARG A 208 -9.80 -17.23 16.91
N ARG A 209 -8.81 -17.12 16.06
CA ARG A 209 -7.99 -15.91 15.89
C ARG A 209 -8.00 -15.54 14.43
N THR A 210 -8.71 -14.46 14.08
CA THR A 210 -8.89 -14.02 12.71
C THR A 210 -8.44 -12.57 12.59
N SER A 211 -7.64 -12.25 11.58
CA SER A 211 -7.26 -10.88 11.29
C SER A 211 -7.42 -10.57 9.82
N ARG A 212 -7.84 -9.34 9.55
CA ARG A 212 -7.84 -8.74 8.22
C ARG A 212 -6.97 -7.48 8.25
N GLY A 213 -5.99 -7.42 7.35
CA GLY A 213 -5.05 -6.31 7.30
C GLY A 213 -3.86 -6.39 8.26
N LEU A 214 -3.78 -7.44 9.12
CA LEU A 214 -2.60 -7.77 9.93
C LEU A 214 -2.30 -9.27 9.79
N GLU A 215 -1.04 -9.67 9.78
CA GLU A 215 -0.66 -11.09 9.79
C GLU A 215 -1.18 -11.78 11.05
N THR A 216 -1.83 -12.95 10.90
CA THR A 216 -2.40 -13.70 12.02
C THR A 216 -1.33 -14.11 13.04
N ASN A 217 -0.11 -14.44 12.59
CA ASN A 217 1.01 -14.74 13.49
C ASN A 217 1.39 -13.53 14.37
N ARG A 218 1.32 -12.31 13.82
CA ARG A 218 1.58 -11.08 14.61
C ARG A 218 0.47 -10.85 15.63
N LEU A 219 -0.78 -11.04 15.27
CA LEU A 219 -1.91 -10.98 16.20
C LEU A 219 -1.73 -11.94 17.37
N GLN A 220 -1.39 -13.22 17.10
CA GLN A 220 -1.17 -14.23 18.12
C GLN A 220 -0.03 -13.86 19.08
N LEU A 221 1.06 -13.32 18.54
CA LEU A 221 2.19 -12.87 19.33
C LEU A 221 1.82 -11.72 20.26
N LEU A 222 1.09 -10.72 19.78
CA LEU A 222 0.65 -9.58 20.59
C LEU A 222 -0.35 -10.01 21.69
N LEU A 223 -1.25 -10.96 21.41
CA LEU A 223 -2.12 -11.55 22.42
C LEU A 223 -1.33 -12.28 23.51
N ALA A 224 -0.29 -13.03 23.14
CA ALA A 224 0.57 -13.70 24.12
C ALA A 224 1.34 -12.70 24.99
N VAL A 225 1.77 -11.56 24.44
CA VAL A 225 2.40 -10.48 25.22
C VAL A 225 1.40 -9.86 26.18
N LEU A 226 0.18 -9.54 25.76
CA LEU A 226 -0.88 -9.01 26.61
C LEU A 226 -1.20 -9.96 27.77
N GLU A 227 -1.33 -11.25 27.49
CA GLU A 227 -1.57 -12.25 28.52
C GLU A 227 -0.41 -12.34 29.51
N LYS A 228 0.83 -12.54 29.01
CA LYS A 228 1.97 -12.82 29.88
C LYS A 228 2.46 -11.59 30.65
N ARG A 229 2.38 -10.39 30.05
CA ARG A 229 2.97 -9.17 30.62
C ARG A 229 1.95 -8.24 31.26
N CYS A 230 0.71 -8.30 30.78
CA CYS A 230 -0.32 -7.37 31.27
C CYS A 230 -1.49 -8.08 32.00
N GLY A 231 -1.50 -9.41 32.04
CA GLY A 231 -2.56 -10.18 32.71
C GLY A 231 -3.92 -10.09 31.98
N ILE A 232 -3.92 -9.74 30.69
CA ILE A 232 -5.13 -9.67 29.87
C ILE A 232 -5.28 -10.97 29.10
N PHE A 233 -6.28 -11.78 29.49
CA PHE A 233 -6.48 -13.12 28.99
C PHE A 233 -7.52 -13.14 27.88
N SER A 234 -7.22 -13.83 26.78
CA SER A 234 -8.15 -14.08 25.67
C SER A 234 -8.44 -15.58 25.47
N ARG A 235 -8.13 -16.42 26.46
CA ARG A 235 -8.14 -17.90 26.33
C ARG A 235 -9.49 -18.47 25.95
N ASN A 236 -10.58 -17.86 26.42
CA ASN A 236 -11.94 -18.33 26.21
C ASN A 236 -12.71 -17.45 25.21
N SER A 237 -12.01 -16.57 24.50
CA SER A 237 -12.66 -15.62 23.59
C SER A 237 -12.18 -15.83 22.15
N ASP A 238 -13.11 -15.89 21.22
CA ASP A 238 -12.81 -15.67 19.81
C ASP A 238 -12.38 -14.22 19.63
N VAL A 239 -11.30 -14.00 18.89
CA VAL A 239 -10.75 -12.66 18.64
C VAL A 239 -10.70 -12.39 17.15
N TYR A 240 -11.29 -11.28 16.76
CA TYR A 240 -11.31 -10.76 15.41
C TYR A 240 -10.63 -9.40 15.39
N LEU A 241 -9.78 -9.17 14.39
CA LEU A 241 -9.14 -7.90 14.17
C LEU A 241 -9.33 -7.48 12.72
N ASN A 242 -9.73 -6.23 12.52
CA ASN A 242 -9.92 -5.64 11.20
C ASN A 242 -9.22 -4.30 11.12
N ILE A 243 -8.52 -4.07 10.00
CA ILE A 243 -7.97 -2.76 9.66
C ILE A 243 -8.89 -2.13 8.63
N THR A 244 -9.44 -0.97 8.98
CA THR A 244 -10.41 -0.26 8.14
C THR A 244 -9.79 0.16 6.80
N GLY A 245 -10.61 0.19 5.75
CA GLY A 245 -10.19 0.63 4.41
C GLY A 245 -9.33 -0.37 3.64
N GLY A 246 -9.15 -1.62 4.15
CA GLY A 246 -8.38 -2.67 3.45
C GLY A 246 -6.87 -2.47 3.49
N LEU A 247 -6.35 -1.63 4.38
CA LEU A 247 -4.92 -1.44 4.56
C LEU A 247 -4.27 -2.70 5.15
N THR A 248 -3.13 -3.11 4.60
CA THR A 248 -2.30 -4.17 5.18
C THR A 248 -1.19 -3.55 6.00
N LEU A 249 -1.23 -3.71 7.32
CA LEU A 249 -0.23 -3.18 8.24
C LEU A 249 1.06 -3.99 8.16
N ARG A 250 2.11 -3.35 7.67
CA ARG A 250 3.49 -3.88 7.68
C ARG A 250 4.40 -3.09 8.62
N ASP A 251 3.92 -1.93 9.08
CA ASP A 251 4.66 -1.03 9.95
C ASP A 251 4.52 -1.47 11.42
N PRO A 252 5.60 -1.88 12.10
CA PRO A 252 5.55 -2.30 13.50
C PRO A 252 5.08 -1.21 14.46
N ALA A 253 5.11 0.05 14.03
CA ALA A 253 4.58 1.17 14.83
C ALA A 253 3.09 1.05 15.16
N ALA A 254 2.34 0.20 14.46
CA ALA A 254 0.94 -0.08 14.73
C ALA A 254 0.71 -1.03 15.92
N ASP A 255 1.73 -1.77 16.37
CA ASP A 255 1.58 -2.80 17.41
C ASP A 255 0.96 -2.26 18.70
N LEU A 256 1.35 -1.04 19.10
CA LEU A 256 0.81 -0.40 20.30
C LEU A 256 -0.71 -0.20 20.18
N ALA A 257 -1.16 0.32 19.04
CA ALA A 257 -2.60 0.51 18.77
C ALA A 257 -3.34 -0.83 18.71
N VAL A 258 -2.75 -1.86 18.11
CA VAL A 258 -3.31 -3.23 18.09
C VAL A 258 -3.45 -3.77 19.52
N CYS A 259 -2.42 -3.66 20.35
CA CYS A 259 -2.47 -4.12 21.73
C CYS A 259 -3.54 -3.38 22.54
N VAL A 260 -3.64 -2.07 22.37
CA VAL A 260 -4.60 -1.25 23.12
C VAL A 260 -6.04 -1.52 22.66
N SER A 261 -6.28 -1.72 21.35
CA SER A 261 -7.59 -2.11 20.82
C SER A 261 -8.03 -3.48 21.35
N LEU A 262 -7.12 -4.47 21.34
CA LEU A 262 -7.37 -5.80 21.89
C LEU A 262 -7.68 -5.74 23.40
N ALA A 263 -6.91 -4.97 24.16
CA ALA A 263 -7.14 -4.80 25.59
C ALA A 263 -8.45 -4.07 25.87
N SER A 264 -8.81 -3.07 25.07
CA SER A 264 -10.05 -2.31 25.14
C SER A 264 -11.26 -3.22 24.97
N THR A 265 -11.31 -4.06 23.91
CA THR A 265 -12.43 -4.99 23.71
C THR A 265 -12.50 -6.08 24.78
N LEU A 266 -11.35 -6.61 25.26
CA LEU A 266 -11.33 -7.64 26.31
C LEU A 266 -11.75 -7.12 27.68
N LYS A 267 -11.60 -5.82 27.94
CA LYS A 267 -12.07 -5.15 29.17
C LYS A 267 -13.40 -4.44 28.99
N ASP A 268 -13.90 -4.34 27.77
CA ASP A 268 -15.08 -3.57 27.38
C ASP A 268 -15.02 -2.09 27.82
N ILE A 269 -13.85 -1.46 27.62
CA ILE A 269 -13.61 -0.05 27.96
C ILE A 269 -13.22 0.69 26.68
N PRO A 270 -14.02 1.68 26.24
CA PRO A 270 -13.68 2.47 25.04
C PRO A 270 -12.45 3.35 25.26
N LEU A 271 -11.74 3.63 24.16
CA LEU A 271 -10.58 4.52 24.16
C LEU A 271 -10.98 5.97 23.80
N PRO A 272 -10.22 6.98 24.27
CA PRO A 272 -10.47 8.35 23.88
C PRO A 272 -10.31 8.58 22.38
N ALA A 273 -11.28 9.24 21.75
CA ALA A 273 -11.34 9.49 20.31
C ALA A 273 -10.24 10.43 19.78
N ASP A 274 -9.68 11.27 20.65
CA ASP A 274 -8.69 12.29 20.31
C ASP A 274 -7.24 11.83 20.55
N VAL A 275 -7.02 10.52 20.77
CA VAL A 275 -5.71 9.93 21.06
C VAL A 275 -5.31 8.93 19.97
N CYS A 276 -4.10 9.06 19.44
CA CYS A 276 -3.49 8.04 18.58
C CYS A 276 -2.31 7.34 19.26
N PHE A 277 -2.00 6.12 18.80
CA PHE A 277 -1.00 5.26 19.42
C PHE A 277 0.09 4.90 18.42
N ILE A 278 1.36 5.09 18.79
CA ILE A 278 2.52 4.92 17.91
C ILE A 278 3.64 4.22 18.66
N GLY A 279 3.95 2.98 18.30
CA GLY A 279 5.05 2.24 18.91
C GLY A 279 5.07 0.77 18.52
N GLU A 280 6.26 0.21 18.40
CA GLU A 280 6.48 -1.23 18.30
C GLU A 280 6.40 -1.86 19.69
N VAL A 281 5.82 -3.05 19.79
CA VAL A 281 5.73 -3.80 21.04
C VAL A 281 6.65 -4.99 21.02
N GLY A 282 7.60 -5.02 21.97
CA GLY A 282 8.52 -6.14 22.16
C GLY A 282 7.92 -7.25 23.04
N LEU A 283 8.54 -8.43 23.01
CA LEU A 283 8.09 -9.62 23.76
C LEU A 283 8.15 -9.47 25.30
N ALA A 284 8.94 -8.54 25.81
CA ALA A 284 8.96 -8.21 27.22
C ALA A 284 7.86 -7.20 27.62
N GLY A 285 7.03 -6.75 26.67
CA GLY A 285 5.97 -5.76 26.87
C GLY A 285 6.47 -4.32 26.82
N GLU A 286 7.72 -4.10 26.42
CA GLU A 286 8.30 -2.78 26.23
C GLU A 286 7.74 -2.10 24.97
N VAL A 287 7.57 -0.77 25.03
CA VAL A 287 7.20 0.05 23.89
C VAL A 287 8.44 0.68 23.28
N ARG A 288 8.76 0.30 22.05
CA ARG A 288 9.91 0.79 21.28
C ARG A 288 9.54 1.99 20.42
N PRO A 289 10.51 2.88 20.12
CA PRO A 289 10.26 4.03 19.29
C PRO A 289 9.97 3.63 17.84
N ALA A 290 9.05 4.33 17.21
CA ALA A 290 8.77 4.21 15.79
C ALA A 290 9.69 5.14 14.99
N GLY A 291 10.12 4.70 13.80
CA GLY A 291 10.84 5.58 12.88
C GLY A 291 9.97 6.74 12.38
N ARG A 292 10.61 7.86 12.01
CA ARG A 292 9.95 9.06 11.45
C ARG A 292 8.84 9.62 12.36
N THR A 293 9.04 9.62 13.68
CA THR A 293 8.04 10.05 14.68
C THR A 293 7.50 11.44 14.40
N MET A 294 8.34 12.42 14.04
CA MET A 294 7.91 13.78 13.71
C MET A 294 6.90 13.81 12.57
N MET A 295 7.11 13.04 11.52
CA MET A 295 6.20 12.96 10.37
C MET A 295 4.83 12.41 10.79
N ARG A 296 4.81 11.36 11.60
CA ARG A 296 3.57 10.76 12.12
C ARG A 296 2.79 11.74 12.97
N LEU A 297 3.48 12.46 13.84
CA LEU A 297 2.86 13.45 14.73
C LEU A 297 2.36 14.70 14.00
N LYS A 298 3.06 15.14 12.93
CA LYS A 298 2.56 16.21 12.06
C LYS A 298 1.24 15.81 11.39
N GLU A 299 1.15 14.59 10.87
CA GLU A 299 -0.08 14.10 10.26
C GLU A 299 -1.19 13.90 11.29
N ALA A 300 -0.90 13.34 12.47
CA ALA A 300 -1.86 13.22 13.56
C ALA A 300 -2.43 14.57 13.98
N SER A 301 -1.58 15.59 14.15
CA SER A 301 -1.99 16.96 14.45
C SER A 301 -2.86 17.57 13.34
N ARG A 302 -2.49 17.36 12.06
CA ARG A 302 -3.28 17.80 10.89
C ARG A 302 -4.69 17.21 10.89
N LEU A 303 -4.81 15.94 11.30
CA LEU A 303 -6.09 15.23 11.39
C LEU A 303 -6.93 15.61 12.62
N GLY A 304 -6.38 16.43 13.55
CA GLY A 304 -7.10 16.92 14.71
C GLY A 304 -6.95 16.11 15.99
N PHE A 305 -6.06 15.09 16.01
CA PHE A 305 -5.73 14.39 17.26
C PHE A 305 -5.07 15.36 18.24
N LYS A 306 -5.48 15.29 19.50
CA LYS A 306 -4.92 16.15 20.56
C LYS A 306 -3.70 15.54 21.20
N LYS A 307 -3.68 14.20 21.34
CA LYS A 307 -2.62 13.47 22.03
C LYS A 307 -2.13 12.29 21.20
N ALA A 308 -0.83 12.02 21.33
CA ALA A 308 -0.23 10.81 20.79
C ALA A 308 0.53 10.05 21.88
N VAL A 309 0.26 8.75 22.00
CA VAL A 309 1.04 7.87 22.87
C VAL A 309 2.24 7.37 22.10
N ILE A 310 3.46 7.65 22.60
CA ILE A 310 4.72 7.29 21.97
C ILE A 310 5.65 6.65 22.97
N SER A 311 6.70 5.94 22.49
CA SER A 311 7.74 5.42 23.35
C SER A 311 8.48 6.51 24.12
N LYS A 312 8.79 6.28 25.39
CA LYS A 312 9.67 7.15 26.19
C LYS A 312 11.05 7.33 25.56
N ARG A 313 11.50 6.36 24.75
CA ARG A 313 12.78 6.37 24.02
C ARG A 313 12.71 7.13 22.68
N SER A 314 11.54 7.61 22.25
CA SER A 314 11.43 8.47 21.05
C SER A 314 12.24 9.75 21.23
N PRO A 315 12.77 10.35 20.15
CA PRO A 315 13.50 11.61 20.22
C PRO A 315 12.76 12.68 21.04
N LYS A 316 13.51 13.57 21.69
CA LYS A 316 12.94 14.70 22.43
C LYS A 316 12.93 15.94 21.55
N ASP A 317 12.04 15.93 20.56
CA ASP A 317 11.84 17.05 19.63
C ASP A 317 10.67 17.91 20.08
N ASP A 318 10.57 19.11 19.50
CA ASP A 318 9.40 19.97 19.65
C ASP A 318 8.28 19.47 18.72
N TYR A 319 7.40 18.66 19.27
CA TYR A 319 6.33 18.03 18.52
C TYR A 319 5.10 18.93 18.40
N PRO A 320 4.35 18.88 17.28
CA PRO A 320 3.21 19.77 17.02
C PRO A 320 1.96 19.42 17.85
N MET A 321 2.05 18.49 18.78
CA MET A 321 0.94 18.02 19.61
C MET A 321 1.41 17.46 20.94
N GLU A 322 0.49 17.31 21.91
CA GLU A 322 0.78 16.69 23.20
C GLU A 322 1.21 15.22 23.02
N THR A 323 2.32 14.82 23.66
CA THR A 323 2.80 13.44 23.62
C THR A 323 2.81 12.81 25.01
N VAL A 324 2.18 11.64 25.12
CA VAL A 324 2.22 10.80 26.32
C VAL A 324 3.31 9.76 26.11
N ARG A 325 4.37 9.84 26.91
CA ARG A 325 5.56 9.00 26.76
C ARG A 325 5.50 7.80 27.70
N VAL A 326 5.54 6.59 27.14
CA VAL A 326 5.39 5.33 27.86
C VAL A 326 6.60 4.43 27.66
N SER A 327 6.90 3.57 28.62
CA SER A 327 8.00 2.59 28.54
C SER A 327 7.48 1.18 28.25
N SER A 328 6.25 0.88 28.67
CA SER A 328 5.67 -0.46 28.59
C SER A 328 4.17 -0.41 28.25
N LEU A 329 3.62 -1.56 27.83
CA LEU A 329 2.18 -1.74 27.68
C LEU A 329 1.40 -1.47 28.98
N ASN A 330 1.93 -1.88 30.13
CA ASN A 330 1.30 -1.64 31.42
C ASN A 330 1.11 -0.16 31.70
N ASP A 331 2.09 0.70 31.31
CA ASP A 331 1.94 2.15 31.45
C ASP A 331 0.72 2.65 30.66
N VAL A 332 0.57 2.20 29.40
CA VAL A 332 -0.53 2.60 28.53
C VAL A 332 -1.87 2.11 29.06
N LEU A 333 -1.95 0.82 29.40
CA LEU A 333 -3.18 0.22 29.90
C LEU A 333 -3.60 0.86 31.23
N GLY A 334 -2.62 1.21 32.06
CA GLY A 334 -2.86 1.91 33.32
C GLY A 334 -3.37 3.35 33.12
N LEU A 335 -3.11 4.00 32.00
CA LEU A 335 -3.58 5.33 31.68
C LEU A 335 -4.99 5.35 31.07
N PHE A 336 -5.30 4.40 30.20
CA PHE A 336 -6.49 4.44 29.36
C PHE A 336 -7.55 3.36 29.69
N LEU A 337 -7.17 2.28 30.34
CA LEU A 337 -8.03 1.11 30.59
C LEU A 337 -8.09 0.70 32.08
N LYS A 338 -8.00 1.69 32.98
CA LYS A 338 -8.30 1.48 34.40
C LYS A 338 -9.81 1.44 34.56
N GLY A 339 -10.38 0.26 34.82
CA GLY A 339 -11.68 0.03 35.41
C GLY A 339 -11.49 -0.34 36.88
#